data_a604e12f4e21ff694595aafad1a65c07
#
_entry.id   a604e12f4e21ff694595aafad1a65c07
#
_cell.length_a   1.000
_cell.length_b   1.000
_cell.length_c   1.000
_cell.angle_alpha   90.00
_cell.angle_beta   90.00
_cell.angle_gamma   90.00
#
_symmetry.space_group_name_H-M   'P 1'
#
loop_
_entity.id
_entity.type
_entity.pdbx_description
1 polymer ?
#
loop_
_entity_poly.entity_id
_entity_poly.type
_entity_poly.pdbx_seq_one_letter_code
_entity_poly.pdbx_strand_id
1 'polypeptide(L)'
;MPYRLWTMFRLNDLRLTTFMTSREKPRKVLVTGATGRTGSRIVDRLAARGVAYRAGSRSGDPRFDWHDRLSWPAALNGIDAVYLCYAPDLAAPGAAELIGEFTAAAAAAGVRHAVLLTGRGEAGAERAIKAVQSNISQWTILQASWFAQNFSEHVLLGPIQRGRLLLPAGEVHEPTIDLDDFADAAVNVLTEDGHAGRTYELTGPESLSFAQMAQRLSAATGREISYHASDVAEFVADLAIAGMPAGDAVPLAEMLSSIFDGRNAEVSEDLAAILGRPTRSFAEYANAAASTGLWHASDPAGV
;
A
#
# COMPACT_ATOMS: atom_id res chain seq x y z
N MET A 1 32.30 -61.78 49.23
CA MET A 1 32.15 -60.41 49.74
C MET A 1 32.93 -59.48 48.84
N PRO A 2 32.23 -58.55 48.18
CA PRO A 2 32.86 -57.29 47.84
C PRO A 2 31.94 -56.10 48.12
N TYR A 3 32.53 -55.02 48.53
CA TYR A 3 31.91 -53.74 48.89
C TYR A 3 31.49 -52.94 47.68
N ARG A 4 30.28 -52.39 47.69
CA ARG A 4 29.74 -51.40 46.77
C ARG A 4 30.17 -49.97 47.21
N LEU A 5 30.86 -49.25 46.33
CA LEU A 5 31.05 -47.83 46.45
C LEU A 5 29.95 -47.09 45.64
N TRP A 6 29.10 -46.38 46.36
CA TRP A 6 28.14 -45.40 45.79
C TRP A 6 28.89 -44.10 45.54
N THR A 7 28.98 -43.68 44.31
CA THR A 7 29.44 -42.33 43.94
C THR A 7 28.23 -41.45 43.79
N MET A 8 28.07 -40.48 44.75
CA MET A 8 27.08 -39.42 44.67
C MET A 8 27.42 -38.45 43.54
N PHE A 9 26.60 -38.42 42.51
CA PHE A 9 26.58 -37.30 41.57
C PHE A 9 25.93 -36.10 42.23
N ARG A 10 26.68 -35.02 42.41
CA ARG A 10 26.18 -33.72 42.81
C ARG A 10 25.46 -33.07 41.62
N LEU A 11 24.14 -32.92 41.76
CA LEU A 11 23.33 -31.99 40.99
C LEU A 11 23.62 -30.59 41.49
N ASN A 12 24.49 -29.85 40.79
CA ASN A 12 24.58 -28.39 40.88
C ASN A 12 25.30 -27.91 39.65
N ASP A 13 24.55 -27.39 38.73
CA ASP A 13 24.86 -26.27 37.83
C ASP A 13 23.90 -26.24 36.62
N LEU A 14 22.60 -26.25 36.90
CA LEU A 14 21.62 -25.72 35.99
C LEU A 14 21.68 -24.18 36.17
N ARG A 15 22.63 -23.55 35.49
CA ARG A 15 22.54 -22.12 35.21
C ARG A 15 21.35 -21.93 34.29
N LEU A 16 20.21 -21.56 34.84
CA LEU A 16 19.11 -20.92 34.17
C LEU A 16 19.67 -19.64 33.54
N THR A 17 20.10 -19.76 32.28
CA THR A 17 20.34 -18.60 31.44
C THR A 17 18.95 -18.01 31.19
N THR A 18 18.57 -17.08 32.05
CA THR A 18 17.43 -16.20 31.82
C THR A 18 17.77 -15.44 30.55
N PHE A 19 17.17 -15.87 29.42
CA PHE A 19 17.08 -15.03 28.24
C PHE A 19 16.28 -13.80 28.68
N MET A 20 17.00 -12.76 29.11
CA MET A 20 16.45 -11.42 29.14
C MET A 20 16.14 -11.07 27.69
N THR A 21 14.89 -11.28 27.27
CA THR A 21 14.35 -10.61 26.11
C THR A 21 14.54 -9.13 26.38
N SER A 22 15.54 -8.54 25.76
CA SER A 22 15.65 -7.08 25.69
C SER A 22 14.30 -6.64 25.13
N ARG A 23 13.49 -5.94 25.93
CA ARG A 23 12.35 -5.20 25.41
C ARG A 23 12.94 -4.27 24.37
N GLU A 24 12.85 -4.67 23.10
CA GLU A 24 13.22 -3.76 22.01
C GLU A 24 12.39 -2.49 22.21
N LYS A 25 13.10 -1.37 22.17
CA LYS A 25 12.47 -0.05 22.27
C LYS A 25 11.38 0.02 21.21
N PRO A 26 10.15 0.44 21.54
CA PRO A 26 9.06 0.47 20.56
C PRO A 26 9.51 1.24 19.32
N ARG A 27 9.37 0.63 18.16
CA ARG A 27 9.75 1.21 16.86
C ARG A 27 8.97 2.50 16.65
N LYS A 28 9.68 3.58 16.26
CA LYS A 28 9.04 4.81 15.79
C LYS A 28 9.06 4.83 14.27
N VAL A 29 7.89 4.97 13.67
CA VAL A 29 7.69 4.86 12.22
C VAL A 29 7.50 6.25 11.61
N LEU A 30 8.27 6.58 10.57
CA LEU A 30 7.93 7.71 9.68
C LEU A 30 7.04 7.18 8.55
N VAL A 31 5.88 7.79 8.38
CA VAL A 31 4.96 7.50 7.27
C VAL A 31 5.05 8.64 6.27
N THR A 32 5.69 8.41 5.12
CA THR A 32 5.68 9.41 4.03
C THR A 32 4.33 9.38 3.31
N GLY A 33 3.90 10.51 2.77
CA GLY A 33 2.56 10.60 2.18
C GLY A 33 1.43 10.39 3.19
N ALA A 34 1.65 10.79 4.45
CA ALA A 34 0.75 10.55 5.58
C ALA A 34 -0.66 11.13 5.43
N THR A 35 -0.86 12.11 4.55
CA THR A 35 -2.18 12.69 4.22
C THR A 35 -2.82 12.06 2.98
N GLY A 36 -2.13 11.13 2.33
CA GLY A 36 -2.62 10.41 1.17
C GLY A 36 -3.46 9.18 1.55
N ARG A 37 -4.02 8.52 0.55
CA ARG A 37 -4.96 7.38 0.72
C ARG A 37 -4.38 6.21 1.52
N THR A 38 -3.15 5.79 1.23
CA THR A 38 -2.47 4.71 1.96
C THR A 38 -1.91 5.20 3.29
N GLY A 39 -1.20 6.34 3.26
CA GLY A 39 -0.51 6.87 4.43
C GLY A 39 -1.43 7.25 5.57
N SER A 40 -2.59 7.87 5.31
CA SER A 40 -3.56 8.22 6.36
C SER A 40 -4.10 6.97 7.07
N ARG A 41 -4.45 5.93 6.31
CA ARG A 41 -4.91 4.65 6.87
C ARG A 41 -3.85 3.96 7.72
N ILE A 42 -2.58 4.05 7.31
CA ILE A 42 -1.45 3.51 8.09
C ILE A 42 -1.28 4.31 9.39
N VAL A 43 -1.33 5.64 9.33
CA VAL A 43 -1.25 6.52 10.51
C VAL A 43 -2.35 6.19 11.51
N ASP A 44 -3.60 6.06 11.07
CA ASP A 44 -4.74 5.72 11.93
C ASP A 44 -4.54 4.38 12.65
N ARG A 45 -4.00 3.37 11.94
CA ARG A 45 -3.74 2.03 12.50
C ARG A 45 -2.57 2.03 13.46
N LEU A 46 -1.49 2.75 13.16
CA LEU A 46 -0.37 2.91 14.09
C LEU A 46 -0.84 3.59 15.38
N ALA A 47 -1.65 4.65 15.27
CA ALA A 47 -2.24 5.33 16.41
C ALA A 47 -3.14 4.40 17.24
N ALA A 48 -4.03 3.64 16.59
CA ALA A 48 -4.92 2.68 17.26
C ALA A 48 -4.17 1.57 18.00
N ARG A 49 -2.97 1.18 17.51
CA ARG A 49 -2.09 0.18 18.14
C ARG A 49 -1.13 0.76 19.19
N GLY A 50 -1.15 2.08 19.42
CA GLY A 50 -0.22 2.77 20.32
C GLY A 50 1.22 2.75 19.85
N VAL A 51 1.47 2.54 18.55
CA VAL A 51 2.80 2.57 17.95
C VAL A 51 3.21 4.02 17.71
N ALA A 52 4.41 4.39 18.15
CA ALA A 52 4.93 5.73 17.92
C ALA A 52 5.15 5.97 16.43
N TYR A 53 4.63 7.07 15.92
CA TYR A 53 4.82 7.44 14.51
C TYR A 53 5.10 8.92 14.32
N ARG A 54 5.50 9.27 13.11
CA ARG A 54 5.60 10.63 12.58
C ARG A 54 4.89 10.69 11.24
N ALA A 55 3.92 11.58 11.11
CA ALA A 55 3.20 11.81 9.86
C ALA A 55 4.04 12.72 8.94
N GLY A 56 4.66 12.14 7.92
CA GLY A 56 5.46 12.86 6.95
C GLY A 56 4.59 13.48 5.86
N SER A 57 4.40 14.80 5.92
CA SER A 57 3.65 15.58 4.93
C SER A 57 4.22 16.99 4.77
N ARG A 58 3.86 17.67 3.69
CA ARG A 58 4.28 19.05 3.41
C ARG A 58 3.73 20.07 4.43
N SER A 59 2.62 19.73 5.08
CA SER A 59 1.98 20.53 6.13
C SER A 59 2.21 19.98 7.54
N GLY A 60 3.04 18.92 7.69
CA GLY A 60 3.36 18.29 8.97
C GLY A 60 4.34 19.11 9.82
N ASP A 61 4.47 18.71 11.09
CA ASP A 61 5.51 19.20 12.00
C ASP A 61 6.23 18.00 12.65
N PRO A 62 7.50 17.75 12.31
CA PRO A 62 8.29 18.47 11.30
C PRO A 62 7.76 18.26 9.87
N ARG A 63 7.90 19.29 9.03
CA ARG A 63 7.57 19.22 7.63
C ARG A 63 8.39 18.13 6.92
N PHE A 64 7.77 17.39 6.01
CA PHE A 64 8.44 16.47 5.11
C PHE A 64 8.01 16.75 3.66
N ASP A 65 9.01 16.93 2.79
CA ASP A 65 8.80 17.10 1.36
C ASP A 65 9.87 16.32 0.61
N TRP A 66 9.47 15.48 -0.34
CA TRP A 66 10.39 14.70 -1.18
C TRP A 66 11.40 15.59 -1.91
N HIS A 67 10.99 16.77 -2.38
CA HIS A 67 11.82 17.67 -3.18
C HIS A 67 12.59 18.70 -2.33
N ASP A 68 12.35 18.77 -1.01
CA ASP A 68 13.08 19.63 -0.09
C ASP A 68 13.94 18.80 0.87
N ARG A 69 15.18 18.56 0.46
CA ARG A 69 16.15 17.75 1.23
C ARG A 69 16.44 18.33 2.61
N LEU A 70 16.24 19.64 2.82
CA LEU A 70 16.44 20.28 4.12
C LEU A 70 15.37 19.88 5.14
N SER A 71 14.22 19.36 4.67
CA SER A 71 13.15 18.85 5.53
C SER A 71 13.45 17.46 6.10
N TRP A 72 14.33 16.67 5.47
CA TRP A 72 14.53 15.25 5.80
C TRP A 72 15.17 15.02 7.19
N PRO A 73 16.24 15.75 7.61
CA PRO A 73 16.89 15.49 8.90
C PRO A 73 15.93 15.59 10.09
N ALA A 74 15.07 16.61 10.13
CA ALA A 74 14.07 16.75 11.18
C ALA A 74 13.01 15.62 11.12
N ALA A 75 12.59 15.25 9.92
CA ALA A 75 11.63 14.16 9.71
C ALA A 75 12.20 12.78 10.11
N LEU A 76 13.51 12.56 9.95
CA LEU A 76 14.19 11.29 10.25
C LEU A 76 14.69 11.18 11.69
N ASN A 77 14.74 12.27 12.45
CA ASN A 77 15.29 12.25 13.80
C ASN A 77 14.55 11.29 14.74
N GLY A 78 15.27 10.27 15.24
CA GLY A 78 14.74 9.27 16.15
C GLY A 78 13.74 8.28 15.52
N ILE A 79 13.81 8.09 14.21
CA ILE A 79 12.99 7.13 13.45
C ILE A 79 13.72 5.79 13.34
N ASP A 80 13.02 4.68 13.56
CA ASP A 80 13.54 3.32 13.45
C ASP A 80 13.15 2.66 12.13
N ALA A 81 11.94 2.96 11.62
CA ALA A 81 11.39 2.42 10.38
C ALA A 81 10.70 3.49 9.55
N VAL A 82 10.67 3.32 8.23
CA VAL A 82 9.99 4.23 7.31
C VAL A 82 9.04 3.48 6.40
N TYR A 83 7.83 4.02 6.21
CA TYR A 83 6.96 3.67 5.11
C TYR A 83 7.17 4.66 3.97
N LEU A 84 7.49 4.14 2.79
CA LEU A 84 7.81 4.91 1.60
C LEU A 84 6.66 4.81 0.60
N CYS A 85 5.96 5.93 0.42
CA CYS A 85 5.00 6.15 -0.65
C CYS A 85 5.43 7.39 -1.42
N TYR A 86 5.83 7.22 -2.65
CA TYR A 86 6.24 8.32 -3.53
C TYR A 86 5.08 8.73 -4.44
N ALA A 87 4.97 10.01 -4.70
CA ALA A 87 3.99 10.58 -5.60
C ALA A 87 4.68 11.56 -6.56
N PRO A 88 4.26 11.66 -7.84
CA PRO A 88 3.06 11.00 -8.37
C PRO A 88 3.24 9.52 -8.71
N ASP A 89 4.46 9.09 -9.10
CA ASP A 89 4.72 7.74 -9.63
C ASP A 89 6.20 7.38 -9.48
N LEU A 90 6.52 6.12 -9.16
CA LEU A 90 7.90 5.62 -9.06
C LEU A 90 8.60 5.54 -10.43
N ALA A 91 7.85 5.44 -11.51
CA ALA A 91 8.38 5.48 -12.86
C ALA A 91 8.72 6.91 -13.33
N ALA A 92 8.30 7.94 -12.59
CA ALA A 92 8.59 9.33 -12.95
C ALA A 92 10.10 9.60 -13.02
N PRO A 93 10.57 10.42 -13.98
CA PRO A 93 11.97 10.80 -14.06
C PRO A 93 12.49 11.39 -12.71
N GLY A 94 13.61 10.87 -12.22
CA GLY A 94 14.23 11.32 -10.96
C GLY A 94 13.65 10.69 -9.68
N ALA A 95 12.57 9.91 -9.75
CA ALA A 95 11.96 9.28 -8.58
C ALA A 95 12.92 8.30 -7.89
N ALA A 96 13.55 7.42 -8.66
CA ALA A 96 14.47 6.42 -8.12
C ALA A 96 15.71 7.05 -7.47
N GLU A 97 16.25 8.10 -8.08
CA GLU A 97 17.37 8.87 -7.57
C GLU A 97 17.00 9.54 -6.23
N LEU A 98 15.82 10.17 -6.17
CA LEU A 98 15.34 10.85 -4.98
C LEU A 98 15.06 9.87 -3.83
N ILE A 99 14.47 8.72 -4.12
CA ILE A 99 14.29 7.63 -3.14
C ILE A 99 15.66 7.11 -2.67
N GLY A 100 16.63 6.97 -3.57
CA GLY A 100 17.99 6.57 -3.22
C GLY A 100 18.67 7.55 -2.28
N GLU A 101 18.60 8.85 -2.57
CA GLU A 101 19.14 9.89 -1.70
C GLU A 101 18.45 9.92 -0.33
N PHE A 102 17.11 9.80 -0.30
CA PHE A 102 16.35 9.78 0.94
C PHE A 102 16.69 8.55 1.78
N THR A 103 16.75 7.36 1.19
CA THR A 103 17.05 6.12 1.92
C THR A 103 18.49 6.09 2.42
N ALA A 104 19.45 6.69 1.70
CA ALA A 104 20.80 6.89 2.19
C ALA A 104 20.82 7.85 3.42
N ALA A 105 20.10 8.96 3.37
CA ALA A 105 19.93 9.87 4.51
C ALA A 105 19.23 9.18 5.69
N ALA A 106 18.22 8.36 5.43
CA ALA A 106 17.51 7.58 6.45
C ALA A 106 18.45 6.58 7.15
N ALA A 107 19.26 5.85 6.39
CA ALA A 107 20.27 4.94 6.93
C ALA A 107 21.29 5.67 7.80
N ALA A 108 21.79 6.82 7.33
CA ALA A 108 22.72 7.67 8.09
C ALA A 108 22.08 8.22 9.39
N ALA A 109 20.76 8.44 9.41
CA ALA A 109 20.00 8.85 10.59
C ALA A 109 19.68 7.69 11.56
N GLY A 110 20.03 6.43 11.19
CA GLY A 110 19.83 5.25 12.03
C GLY A 110 18.55 4.46 11.73
N VAL A 111 17.83 4.78 10.66
CA VAL A 111 16.69 3.97 10.18
C VAL A 111 17.20 2.60 9.75
N ARG A 112 16.57 1.55 10.28
CA ARG A 112 16.97 0.16 10.01
C ARG A 112 16.04 -0.56 9.07
N HIS A 113 14.76 -0.18 9.01
CA HIS A 113 13.75 -0.83 8.22
C HIS A 113 13.04 0.15 7.28
N ALA A 114 12.92 -0.19 6.01
CA ALA A 114 12.13 0.55 5.03
C ALA A 114 11.11 -0.37 4.37
N VAL A 115 9.86 0.08 4.31
CA VAL A 115 8.77 -0.57 3.60
C VAL A 115 8.38 0.31 2.42
N LEU A 116 8.60 -0.17 1.20
CA LEU A 116 8.28 0.55 -0.03
C LEU A 116 7.00 0.03 -0.66
N LEU A 117 6.05 0.93 -0.91
CA LEU A 117 4.89 0.65 -1.78
C LEU A 117 5.29 0.82 -3.25
N THR A 118 4.97 -0.18 -4.07
CA THR A 118 5.03 -0.12 -5.53
C THR A 118 3.74 -0.68 -6.13
N GLY A 119 3.46 -0.36 -7.39
CA GLY A 119 2.47 -1.08 -8.17
C GLY A 119 2.99 -2.46 -8.57
N ARG A 120 2.10 -3.45 -8.62
CA ARG A 120 2.42 -4.78 -9.14
C ARG A 120 2.68 -4.67 -10.65
N GLY A 121 3.81 -5.21 -11.12
CA GLY A 121 4.21 -5.10 -12.52
C GLY A 121 4.51 -3.68 -13.01
N GLU A 122 4.70 -2.72 -12.10
CA GLU A 122 4.99 -1.33 -12.41
C GLU A 122 6.37 -1.19 -13.08
N ALA A 123 6.36 -0.79 -14.34
CA ALA A 123 7.59 -0.54 -15.07
C ALA A 123 8.36 0.64 -14.44
N GLY A 124 9.66 0.45 -14.22
CA GLY A 124 10.51 1.50 -13.63
C GLY A 124 10.64 1.47 -12.12
N ALA A 125 9.78 0.74 -11.39
CA ALA A 125 9.90 0.59 -9.94
C ALA A 125 11.19 -0.15 -9.51
N GLU A 126 11.78 -0.97 -10.39
CA GLU A 126 13.00 -1.75 -10.08
C GLU A 126 14.18 -0.87 -9.67
N ARG A 127 14.32 0.33 -10.23
CA ARG A 127 15.40 1.25 -9.84
C ARG A 127 15.21 1.77 -8.42
N ALA A 128 13.98 2.14 -8.05
CA ALA A 128 13.63 2.55 -6.70
C ALA A 128 13.78 1.40 -5.69
N ILE A 129 13.34 0.19 -6.05
CA ILE A 129 13.51 -1.02 -5.25
C ILE A 129 15.00 -1.27 -4.97
N LYS A 130 15.85 -1.27 -6.02
CA LYS A 130 17.29 -1.45 -5.88
C LYS A 130 17.93 -0.38 -4.99
N ALA A 131 17.49 0.87 -5.10
CA ALA A 131 17.99 1.96 -4.27
C ALA A 131 17.67 1.74 -2.78
N VAL A 132 16.44 1.32 -2.44
CA VAL A 132 16.06 0.95 -1.07
C VAL A 132 16.89 -0.23 -0.57
N GLN A 133 17.00 -1.29 -1.36
CA GLN A 133 17.76 -2.51 -1.02
C GLN A 133 19.25 -2.24 -0.77
N SER A 134 19.82 -1.29 -1.50
CA SER A 134 21.24 -0.94 -1.37
C SER A 134 21.54 -0.11 -0.13
N ASN A 135 20.59 0.69 0.35
CA ASN A 135 20.83 1.65 1.42
C ASN A 135 20.33 1.18 2.79
N ILE A 136 19.27 0.37 2.85
CA ILE A 136 18.62 -0.05 4.10
C ILE A 136 18.84 -1.55 4.33
N SER A 137 19.33 -1.91 5.50
CA SER A 137 19.67 -3.29 5.85
C SER A 137 18.45 -4.21 5.97
N GLN A 138 17.33 -3.70 6.43
CA GLN A 138 16.05 -4.40 6.51
C GLN A 138 15.06 -3.69 5.60
N TRP A 139 14.77 -4.27 4.47
CA TRP A 139 13.80 -3.71 3.52
C TRP A 139 12.67 -4.67 3.28
N THR A 140 11.50 -4.14 2.94
CA THR A 140 10.34 -4.90 2.49
C THR A 140 9.68 -4.14 1.34
N ILE A 141 9.31 -4.85 0.28
CA ILE A 141 8.61 -4.28 -0.87
C ILE A 141 7.19 -4.81 -0.86
N LEU A 142 6.22 -3.91 -0.93
CA LEU A 142 4.80 -4.22 -1.04
C LEU A 142 4.33 -3.85 -2.45
N GLN A 143 4.20 -4.86 -3.32
CA GLN A 143 3.73 -4.70 -4.69
C GLN A 143 2.21 -4.89 -4.70
N ALA A 144 1.48 -3.77 -4.69
CA ALA A 144 0.03 -3.78 -4.62
C ALA A 144 -0.61 -3.88 -6.02
N SER A 145 -1.65 -4.71 -6.15
CA SER A 145 -2.56 -4.68 -7.28
C SER A 145 -3.46 -3.44 -7.24
N TRP A 146 -4.34 -3.29 -8.21
CA TRP A 146 -5.25 -2.15 -8.32
C TRP A 146 -6.12 -1.99 -7.07
N PHE A 147 -6.11 -0.79 -6.47
CA PHE A 147 -6.88 -0.53 -5.26
C PHE A 147 -8.38 -0.43 -5.53
N ALA A 148 -9.19 -1.17 -4.78
CA ALA A 148 -10.65 -1.12 -4.85
C ALA A 148 -11.19 0.31 -4.63
N GLN A 149 -10.54 1.10 -3.78
CA GLN A 149 -10.93 2.49 -3.52
C GLN A 149 -10.74 3.45 -4.72
N ASN A 150 -10.14 3.00 -5.82
CA ASN A 150 -10.16 3.76 -7.06
C ASN A 150 -11.59 3.94 -7.61
N PHE A 151 -12.52 3.04 -7.27
CA PHE A 151 -13.93 3.15 -7.62
C PHE A 151 -14.73 4.12 -6.74
N SER A 152 -14.16 4.58 -5.61
CA SER A 152 -14.86 5.41 -4.63
C SER A 152 -14.14 6.70 -4.25
N GLU A 153 -12.84 6.81 -4.50
CA GLU A 153 -12.02 7.92 -3.98
C GLU A 153 -11.24 8.67 -5.08
N HIS A 154 -11.50 8.41 -6.35
CA HIS A 154 -10.73 8.98 -7.46
C HIS A 154 -11.58 9.21 -8.71
N VAL A 155 -10.94 9.30 -9.87
CA VAL A 155 -11.54 9.63 -11.17
C VAL A 155 -12.75 8.77 -11.55
N LEU A 156 -12.87 7.56 -11.03
CA LEU A 156 -13.99 6.68 -11.34
C LEU A 156 -15.26 6.98 -10.52
N LEU A 157 -15.18 7.75 -9.43
CA LEU A 157 -16.33 8.05 -8.59
C LEU A 157 -17.45 8.73 -9.39
N GLY A 158 -17.17 9.80 -10.11
CA GLY A 158 -18.17 10.54 -10.88
C GLY A 158 -18.82 9.68 -11.98
N PRO A 159 -18.08 8.99 -12.83
CA PRO A 159 -18.64 8.03 -13.80
C PRO A 159 -19.55 6.97 -13.15
N ILE A 160 -19.15 6.37 -12.03
CA ILE A 160 -19.95 5.38 -11.31
C ILE A 160 -21.23 5.99 -10.75
N GLN A 161 -21.19 7.19 -10.22
CA GLN A 161 -22.40 7.93 -9.82
C GLN A 161 -23.38 8.13 -10.98
N ARG A 162 -22.88 8.23 -12.21
CA ARG A 162 -23.71 8.30 -13.43
C ARG A 162 -24.08 6.93 -14.01
N GLY A 163 -23.78 5.82 -13.29
CA GLY A 163 -24.12 4.45 -13.73
C GLY A 163 -23.15 3.88 -14.80
N ARG A 164 -21.95 4.43 -14.93
CA ARG A 164 -21.03 4.03 -15.98
C ARG A 164 -19.60 3.81 -15.42
N LEU A 165 -18.99 2.71 -15.83
CA LEU A 165 -17.58 2.43 -15.62
C LEU A 165 -16.90 2.36 -16.99
N LEU A 166 -16.07 3.36 -17.30
CA LEU A 166 -15.32 3.45 -18.54
C LEU A 166 -13.83 3.34 -18.23
N LEU A 167 -13.13 2.39 -18.88
CA LEU A 167 -11.68 2.20 -18.71
C LEU A 167 -11.05 1.63 -19.99
N PRO A 168 -9.79 2.00 -20.29
CA PRO A 168 -9.01 1.40 -21.38
C PRO A 168 -8.39 0.06 -20.94
N ALA A 169 -9.23 -0.87 -20.51
CA ALA A 169 -8.83 -2.12 -19.87
C ALA A 169 -9.33 -3.40 -20.59
N GLY A 170 -10.12 -3.27 -21.65
CA GLY A 170 -10.63 -4.44 -22.38
C GLY A 170 -11.31 -5.46 -21.48
N GLU A 171 -10.99 -6.73 -21.69
CA GLU A 171 -11.53 -7.88 -20.94
C GLU A 171 -10.53 -8.42 -19.90
N VAL A 172 -9.55 -7.63 -19.50
CA VAL A 172 -8.54 -8.10 -18.52
C VAL A 172 -9.15 -8.36 -17.15
N HIS A 173 -8.52 -9.26 -16.42
CA HIS A 173 -8.86 -9.56 -15.04
C HIS A 173 -7.85 -8.91 -14.12
N GLU A 174 -8.33 -8.38 -13.00
CA GLU A 174 -7.50 -7.72 -11.99
C GLU A 174 -7.93 -8.16 -10.58
N PRO A 175 -7.00 -8.67 -9.75
CA PRO A 175 -7.30 -9.04 -8.38
C PRO A 175 -7.22 -7.83 -7.46
N THR A 176 -8.20 -6.92 -7.56
CA THR A 176 -8.24 -5.66 -6.81
C THR A 176 -8.10 -5.86 -5.31
N ILE A 177 -7.27 -5.04 -4.68
CA ILE A 177 -7.00 -5.07 -3.24
C ILE A 177 -7.76 -3.95 -2.51
N ASP A 178 -8.32 -4.26 -1.34
CA ASP A 178 -8.89 -3.27 -0.42
C ASP A 178 -7.78 -2.48 0.29
N LEU A 179 -7.85 -1.13 0.29
CA LEU A 179 -6.87 -0.27 0.96
C LEU A 179 -6.80 -0.46 2.47
N ASP A 180 -7.88 -0.90 3.11
CA ASP A 180 -7.87 -1.17 4.53
C ASP A 180 -7.07 -2.45 4.83
N ASP A 181 -7.20 -3.50 4.02
CA ASP A 181 -6.37 -4.69 4.13
C ASP A 181 -4.90 -4.39 3.81
N PHE A 182 -4.65 -3.57 2.79
CA PHE A 182 -3.30 -3.10 2.49
C PHE A 182 -2.68 -2.35 3.68
N ALA A 183 -3.41 -1.44 4.30
CA ALA A 183 -2.90 -0.67 5.43
C ALA A 183 -2.65 -1.52 6.68
N ASP A 184 -3.53 -2.52 6.95
CA ASP A 184 -3.30 -3.50 8.00
C ASP A 184 -2.02 -4.29 7.76
N ALA A 185 -1.80 -4.78 6.53
CA ALA A 185 -0.59 -5.50 6.15
C ALA A 185 0.66 -4.63 6.25
N ALA A 186 0.61 -3.38 5.77
CA ALA A 186 1.72 -2.45 5.87
C ALA A 186 2.12 -2.19 7.33
N VAL A 187 1.16 -2.07 8.24
CA VAL A 187 1.43 -1.89 9.67
C VAL A 187 2.00 -3.17 10.28
N ASN A 188 1.49 -4.36 9.95
CA ASN A 188 2.06 -5.63 10.41
C ASN A 188 3.55 -5.71 9.99
N VAL A 189 3.84 -5.47 8.71
CA VAL A 189 5.21 -5.49 8.17
C VAL A 189 6.12 -4.46 8.83
N LEU A 190 5.62 -3.27 9.17
CA LEU A 190 6.39 -2.22 9.84
C LEU A 190 6.70 -2.53 11.30
N THR A 191 5.84 -3.31 11.98
CA THR A 191 5.88 -3.48 13.45
C THR A 191 6.25 -4.88 13.90
N GLU A 192 6.09 -5.89 13.06
CA GLU A 192 6.39 -7.29 13.35
C GLU A 192 7.74 -7.70 12.74
N ASP A 193 8.31 -8.78 13.25
CA ASP A 193 9.55 -9.36 12.74
C ASP A 193 9.27 -10.39 11.63
N GLY A 194 10.30 -10.74 10.85
CA GLY A 194 10.21 -11.77 9.81
C GLY A 194 9.93 -11.26 8.41
N HIS A 195 9.75 -9.96 8.21
CA HIS A 195 9.43 -9.35 6.91
C HIS A 195 10.65 -8.75 6.19
N ALA A 196 11.80 -8.66 6.87
CA ALA A 196 13.03 -8.11 6.27
C ALA A 196 13.53 -8.97 5.10
N GLY A 197 13.93 -8.32 4.00
CA GLY A 197 14.42 -8.96 2.78
C GLY A 197 13.30 -9.61 1.94
N ARG A 198 12.04 -9.24 2.17
CA ARG A 198 10.88 -9.81 1.48
C ARG A 198 10.30 -8.85 0.45
N THR A 199 9.85 -9.40 -0.66
CA THR A 199 8.94 -8.76 -1.59
C THR A 199 7.63 -9.53 -1.54
N TYR A 200 6.52 -8.83 -1.36
CA TYR A 200 5.17 -9.39 -1.29
C TYR A 200 4.33 -8.87 -2.43
N GLU A 201 3.61 -9.76 -3.09
CA GLU A 201 2.59 -9.42 -4.06
C GLU A 201 1.23 -9.35 -3.38
N LEU A 202 0.71 -8.14 -3.21
CA LEU A 202 -0.52 -7.91 -2.45
C LEU A 202 -1.72 -7.79 -3.38
N THR A 203 -2.60 -8.78 -3.34
CA THR A 203 -3.82 -8.86 -4.15
C THR A 203 -5.06 -9.07 -3.29
N GLY A 204 -6.23 -8.79 -3.85
CA GLY A 204 -7.48 -9.29 -3.31
C GLY A 204 -7.62 -10.81 -3.51
N PRO A 205 -8.71 -11.41 -2.99
CA PRO A 205 -8.88 -12.86 -2.97
C PRO A 205 -9.40 -13.43 -4.29
N GLU A 206 -9.82 -12.59 -5.23
CA GLU A 206 -10.45 -12.99 -6.48
C GLU A 206 -9.98 -12.10 -7.64
N SER A 207 -9.79 -12.71 -8.80
CA SER A 207 -9.43 -12.02 -10.04
C SER A 207 -10.70 -11.78 -10.85
N LEU A 208 -11.10 -10.52 -11.00
CA LEU A 208 -12.36 -10.12 -11.64
C LEU A 208 -12.10 -9.27 -12.88
N SER A 209 -12.91 -9.46 -13.93
CA SER A 209 -12.96 -8.48 -15.01
C SER A 209 -13.68 -7.20 -14.56
N PHE A 210 -13.40 -6.07 -15.23
CA PHE A 210 -14.09 -4.81 -14.91
C PHE A 210 -15.60 -4.89 -15.15
N ALA A 211 -16.05 -5.74 -16.07
CA ALA A 211 -17.47 -6.05 -16.24
C ALA A 211 -18.06 -6.75 -15.01
N GLN A 212 -17.35 -7.73 -14.44
CA GLN A 212 -17.75 -8.38 -13.19
C GLN A 212 -17.74 -7.41 -11.99
N MET A 213 -16.75 -6.53 -11.93
CA MET A 213 -16.71 -5.47 -10.89
C MET A 213 -17.91 -4.52 -11.02
N ALA A 214 -18.27 -4.10 -12.24
CA ALA A 214 -19.47 -3.29 -12.47
C ALA A 214 -20.76 -4.01 -12.04
N GLN A 215 -20.87 -5.31 -12.25
CA GLN A 215 -21.99 -6.12 -11.74
C GLN A 215 -22.03 -6.13 -10.20
N ARG A 216 -20.88 -6.25 -9.52
CA ARG A 216 -20.81 -6.18 -8.05
C ARG A 216 -21.21 -4.80 -7.53
N LEU A 217 -20.77 -3.73 -8.20
CA LEU A 217 -21.19 -2.35 -7.88
C LEU A 217 -22.69 -2.16 -8.09
N SER A 218 -23.26 -2.71 -9.19
CA SER A 218 -24.69 -2.67 -9.45
C SER A 218 -25.50 -3.36 -8.35
N ALA A 219 -25.05 -4.56 -7.95
CA ALA A 219 -25.69 -5.30 -6.85
C ALA A 219 -25.65 -4.54 -5.52
N ALA A 220 -24.50 -3.94 -5.18
CA ALA A 220 -24.30 -3.20 -3.94
C ALA A 220 -25.10 -1.89 -3.87
N THR A 221 -25.28 -1.19 -5.02
CA THR A 221 -25.94 0.10 -5.09
C THR A 221 -27.44 0.00 -5.40
N GLY A 222 -27.92 -1.17 -5.83
CA GLY A 222 -29.30 -1.34 -6.34
C GLY A 222 -29.59 -0.59 -7.63
N ARG A 223 -28.57 -0.12 -8.36
CA ARG A 223 -28.66 0.60 -9.63
C ARG A 223 -27.84 -0.09 -10.69
N GLU A 224 -28.21 0.08 -11.95
CA GLU A 224 -27.39 -0.39 -13.06
C GLU A 224 -26.12 0.45 -13.17
N ILE A 225 -24.96 -0.23 -13.18
CA ILE A 225 -23.64 0.32 -13.48
C ILE A 225 -23.07 -0.54 -14.60
N SER A 226 -22.99 0.01 -15.81
CA SER A 226 -22.50 -0.70 -16.98
C SER A 226 -20.99 -0.48 -17.16
N TYR A 227 -20.28 -1.54 -17.54
CA TYR A 227 -18.88 -1.44 -17.96
C TYR A 227 -18.81 -1.21 -19.48
N HIS A 228 -17.95 -0.29 -19.87
CA HIS A 228 -17.62 -0.05 -21.27
C HIS A 228 -16.08 -0.03 -21.42
N ALA A 229 -15.56 -1.00 -22.18
CA ALA A 229 -14.17 -1.03 -22.56
C ALA A 229 -13.91 0.05 -23.61
N SER A 230 -13.14 1.08 -23.24
CA SER A 230 -12.79 2.18 -24.13
C SER A 230 -11.40 1.99 -24.75
N ASP A 231 -11.13 2.75 -25.79
CA ASP A 231 -9.76 3.05 -26.16
C ASP A 231 -9.22 4.26 -25.35
N VAL A 232 -7.93 4.56 -25.52
CA VAL A 232 -7.26 5.67 -24.81
C VAL A 232 -7.92 7.02 -25.14
N ALA A 233 -8.30 7.25 -26.41
CA ALA A 233 -8.85 8.52 -26.85
C ALA A 233 -10.25 8.76 -26.27
N GLU A 234 -11.09 7.75 -26.23
CA GLU A 234 -12.42 7.81 -25.62
C GLU A 234 -12.32 8.05 -24.12
N PHE A 235 -11.39 7.37 -23.42
CA PHE A 235 -11.18 7.60 -21.99
C PHE A 235 -10.69 9.01 -21.68
N VAL A 236 -9.74 9.54 -22.46
CA VAL A 236 -9.28 10.95 -22.35
C VAL A 236 -10.45 11.91 -22.53
N ALA A 237 -11.34 11.66 -23.51
CA ALA A 237 -12.52 12.51 -23.72
C ALA A 237 -13.47 12.51 -22.52
N ASP A 238 -13.69 11.33 -21.89
CA ASP A 238 -14.53 11.22 -20.67
C ASP A 238 -13.89 11.94 -19.46
N LEU A 239 -12.57 11.84 -19.30
CA LEU A 239 -11.84 12.59 -18.28
C LEU A 239 -11.93 14.12 -18.49
N ALA A 240 -11.86 14.57 -19.74
CA ALA A 240 -12.02 15.99 -20.07
C ALA A 240 -13.43 16.50 -19.75
N ILE A 241 -14.48 15.69 -20.00
CA ILE A 241 -15.86 15.98 -19.58
C ILE A 241 -15.98 16.08 -18.04
N ALA A 242 -15.19 15.27 -17.32
CA ALA A 242 -15.10 15.33 -15.85
C ALA A 242 -14.26 16.52 -15.34
N GLY A 243 -13.72 17.37 -16.25
CA GLY A 243 -12.94 18.55 -15.91
C GLY A 243 -11.44 18.34 -15.73
N MET A 244 -10.92 17.18 -16.09
CA MET A 244 -9.49 16.91 -15.99
C MET A 244 -8.74 17.61 -17.15
N PRO A 245 -7.65 18.39 -16.89
CA PRO A 245 -6.84 18.97 -17.94
C PRO A 245 -6.21 17.89 -18.83
N ALA A 246 -6.09 18.16 -20.14
CA ALA A 246 -5.51 17.21 -21.09
C ALA A 246 -4.07 16.79 -20.74
N GLY A 247 -3.29 17.70 -20.12
CA GLY A 247 -1.94 17.39 -19.63
C GLY A 247 -1.88 16.31 -18.55
N ASP A 248 -2.97 16.09 -17.83
CA ASP A 248 -3.10 15.05 -16.80
C ASP A 248 -3.87 13.83 -17.33
N ALA A 249 -4.88 14.05 -18.18
CA ALA A 249 -5.75 13.01 -18.70
C ALA A 249 -5.02 12.04 -19.65
N VAL A 250 -4.18 12.55 -20.55
CA VAL A 250 -3.44 11.70 -21.51
C VAL A 250 -2.44 10.77 -20.81
N PRO A 251 -1.54 11.27 -19.95
CA PRO A 251 -0.63 10.38 -19.22
C PRO A 251 -1.35 9.34 -18.37
N LEU A 252 -2.46 9.72 -17.72
CA LEU A 252 -3.28 8.79 -16.93
C LEU A 252 -3.87 7.68 -17.80
N ALA A 253 -4.45 8.03 -18.94
CA ALA A 253 -5.04 7.05 -19.86
C ALA A 253 -4.00 6.08 -20.45
N GLU A 254 -2.84 6.59 -20.85
CA GLU A 254 -1.72 5.79 -21.34
C GLU A 254 -1.18 4.85 -20.26
N MET A 255 -1.00 5.35 -19.02
CA MET A 255 -0.59 4.54 -17.88
C MET A 255 -1.59 3.40 -17.64
N LEU A 256 -2.89 3.69 -17.52
CA LEU A 256 -3.92 2.68 -17.31
C LEU A 256 -3.96 1.63 -18.42
N SER A 257 -3.89 2.06 -19.68
CA SER A 257 -3.81 1.14 -20.82
C SER A 257 -2.58 0.22 -20.77
N SER A 258 -1.46 0.72 -20.23
CA SER A 258 -0.21 -0.05 -20.13
C SER A 258 -0.21 -1.07 -18.99
N ILE A 259 -0.89 -0.79 -17.89
CA ILE A 259 -0.95 -1.70 -16.73
C ILE A 259 -2.06 -2.75 -16.88
N PHE A 260 -3.14 -2.42 -17.59
CA PHE A 260 -4.25 -3.35 -17.84
C PHE A 260 -4.03 -4.20 -19.10
N ASP A 261 -2.94 -4.95 -19.12
CA ASP A 261 -2.59 -5.85 -20.22
C ASP A 261 -2.77 -7.35 -19.89
N GLY A 262 -3.29 -7.64 -18.68
CA GLY A 262 -3.55 -9.00 -18.20
C GLY A 262 -2.38 -9.65 -17.46
N ARG A 263 -1.19 -9.02 -17.40
CA ARG A 263 -0.01 -9.58 -16.70
C ARG A 263 -0.24 -9.77 -15.20
N ASN A 264 -1.13 -9.00 -14.59
CA ASN A 264 -1.40 -8.97 -13.16
C ASN A 264 -2.63 -9.82 -12.74
N ALA A 265 -3.15 -10.67 -13.61
CA ALA A 265 -4.40 -11.39 -13.35
C ALA A 265 -4.33 -12.45 -12.24
N GLU A 266 -3.14 -12.93 -11.88
CA GLU A 266 -2.98 -13.98 -10.87
C GLU A 266 -3.19 -13.45 -9.45
N VAL A 267 -3.86 -14.26 -8.61
CA VAL A 267 -4.05 -14.00 -7.17
C VAL A 267 -2.84 -14.52 -6.39
N SER A 268 -2.38 -13.73 -5.41
CA SER A 268 -1.33 -14.12 -4.46
C SER A 268 -1.92 -14.36 -3.07
N GLU A 269 -1.34 -15.31 -2.33
CA GLU A 269 -1.67 -15.59 -0.94
C GLU A 269 -0.95 -14.69 0.08
N ASP A 270 -0.02 -13.85 -0.36
CA ASP A 270 0.85 -13.06 0.51
C ASP A 270 0.08 -12.13 1.46
N LEU A 271 -0.96 -11.47 0.95
CA LEU A 271 -1.76 -10.55 1.77
C LEU A 271 -2.49 -11.29 2.90
N ALA A 272 -3.13 -12.42 2.59
CA ALA A 272 -3.81 -13.23 3.59
C ALA A 272 -2.82 -13.80 4.63
N ALA A 273 -1.63 -14.19 4.18
CA ALA A 273 -0.57 -14.68 5.08
C ALA A 273 -0.07 -13.59 6.04
N ILE A 274 0.16 -12.35 5.55
CA ILE A 274 0.56 -11.22 6.40
C ILE A 274 -0.55 -10.86 7.39
N LEU A 275 -1.82 -10.91 6.96
CA LEU A 275 -2.96 -10.54 7.81
C LEU A 275 -3.35 -11.63 8.82
N GLY A 276 -2.99 -12.89 8.57
CA GLY A 276 -3.46 -14.04 9.37
C GLY A 276 -4.97 -14.27 9.29
N ARG A 277 -5.63 -13.72 8.28
CA ARG A 277 -7.07 -13.82 8.00
C ARG A 277 -7.36 -13.72 6.50
N PRO A 278 -8.55 -14.16 6.05
CA PRO A 278 -9.00 -13.89 4.69
C PRO A 278 -9.00 -12.38 4.39
N THR A 279 -8.68 -12.05 3.15
CA THR A 279 -8.74 -10.68 2.62
C THR A 279 -10.15 -10.33 2.19
N ARG A 280 -10.49 -9.04 2.18
CA ARG A 280 -11.79 -8.56 1.73
C ARG A 280 -11.96 -8.77 0.24
N SER A 281 -13.10 -9.33 -0.15
CA SER A 281 -13.53 -9.42 -1.53
C SER A 281 -13.97 -8.07 -2.08
N PHE A 282 -13.99 -7.93 -3.41
CA PHE A 282 -14.52 -6.74 -4.04
C PHE A 282 -16.01 -6.50 -3.71
N ALA A 283 -16.79 -7.58 -3.52
CA ALA A 283 -18.18 -7.46 -3.10
C ALA A 283 -18.35 -6.90 -1.68
N GLU A 284 -17.50 -7.32 -0.73
CA GLU A 284 -17.51 -6.77 0.64
C GLU A 284 -17.13 -5.29 0.65
N TYR A 285 -16.09 -4.91 -0.12
CA TYR A 285 -15.74 -3.52 -0.34
C TYR A 285 -16.92 -2.72 -0.93
N ALA A 286 -17.53 -3.21 -2.04
CA ALA A 286 -18.61 -2.53 -2.71
C ALA A 286 -19.83 -2.30 -1.79
N ASN A 287 -20.21 -3.32 -1.01
CA ASN A 287 -21.30 -3.21 -0.03
C ASN A 287 -21.00 -2.19 1.07
N ALA A 288 -19.78 -2.21 1.62
CA ALA A 288 -19.35 -1.24 2.63
C ALA A 288 -19.36 0.20 2.09
N ALA A 289 -18.80 0.43 0.90
CA ALA A 289 -18.79 1.74 0.27
C ALA A 289 -20.19 2.22 -0.12
N ALA A 290 -21.07 1.35 -0.63
CA ALA A 290 -22.45 1.69 -0.96
C ALA A 290 -23.25 2.14 0.28
N SER A 291 -23.01 1.52 1.44
CA SER A 291 -23.68 1.89 2.70
C SER A 291 -23.41 3.32 3.16
N THR A 292 -22.34 3.95 2.68
CA THR A 292 -22.03 5.37 2.97
C THR A 292 -22.82 6.36 2.11
N GLY A 293 -23.55 5.90 1.10
CA GLY A 293 -24.25 6.75 0.14
C GLY A 293 -23.35 7.38 -0.93
N LEU A 294 -22.07 7.08 -0.93
CA LEU A 294 -21.05 7.70 -1.77
C LEU A 294 -21.37 7.66 -3.27
N TRP A 295 -21.99 6.59 -3.74
CA TRP A 295 -22.36 6.40 -5.14
C TRP A 295 -23.79 6.83 -5.47
N HIS A 296 -24.54 7.42 -4.54
CA HIS A 296 -25.82 8.03 -4.88
C HIS A 296 -25.59 9.14 -5.89
N ALA A 297 -26.44 9.22 -6.90
CA ALA A 297 -26.40 10.32 -7.84
C ALA A 297 -26.57 11.63 -7.06
N SER A 298 -25.65 12.58 -7.26
CA SER A 298 -25.88 13.94 -6.81
C SER A 298 -27.13 14.44 -7.50
N ASP A 299 -28.15 14.84 -6.73
CA ASP A 299 -29.38 15.39 -7.29
C ASP A 299 -29.01 16.65 -8.10
N PRO A 300 -29.26 16.72 -9.40
CA PRO A 300 -28.88 17.88 -10.21
C PRO A 300 -29.69 19.14 -9.89
N ALA A 301 -30.57 19.09 -8.88
CA ALA A 301 -31.50 20.18 -8.51
C ALA A 301 -30.99 21.08 -7.38
N GLY A 302 -29.69 21.25 -7.20
CA GLY A 302 -29.09 22.09 -6.14
C GLY A 302 -28.11 23.14 -6.66
N VAL A 303 -28.44 23.90 -7.73
CA VAL A 303 -27.80 25.20 -8.07
C VAL A 303 -28.85 26.19 -8.47
#